data_723dcf7b6310795335d84d6cea9ea8ae
#
_entry.id   723dcf7b6310795335d84d6cea9ea8ae
#
_cell.length_a   1.000
_cell.length_b   1.000
_cell.length_c   1.000
_cell.angle_alpha   90.00
_cell.angle_beta   90.00
_cell.angle_gamma   90.00
#
_symmetry.space_group_name_H-M   'P 1'
#
loop_
_entity.id
_entity.type
_entity.pdbx_description
1 polymer ?
#
loop_
_entity_poly.entity_id
_entity_poly.type
_entity_poly.pdbx_seq_one_letter_code
_entity_poly.pdbx_strand_id
1 'polypeptide(L)'
;LESINAAQEAINALPEPSVADYKARLKSALAIYRAVDLAERRYVKNYATLAQAVVLAGGEEALDSNDPYITSISVTQMPQKTRYYSGEQFDKTGMVVTARYNNGAIKEITDYKISETGKLQLTTNTVYIYYGILKTSLPIEVLEKMPWDGEGTAEAPYVIKTPDDMVELYNYVSNKRMKTKGVYFELAADLNLKNIHSWRGIADNVTPGFQGHFNGNGHSVWNITDSTYNANGFFGRLGDGAVIENL
;
A
#
# COMPACT_ATOMS: atom_id res chain seq x y z
N LEU A 1 -17.02 -20.77 29.54
CA LEU A 1 -16.70 -19.33 29.45
C LEU A 1 -15.74 -18.87 30.56
N GLU A 2 -15.94 -19.29 31.82
CA GLU A 2 -15.10 -18.92 32.96
C GLU A 2 -13.65 -19.42 32.77
N SER A 3 -13.49 -20.65 32.37
CA SER A 3 -12.17 -21.27 32.09
C SER A 3 -11.43 -20.61 30.93
N ILE A 4 -12.15 -20.19 29.89
CA ILE A 4 -11.60 -19.46 28.75
C ILE A 4 -11.10 -18.07 29.19
N ASN A 5 -11.89 -17.36 29.97
CA ASN A 5 -11.53 -16.04 30.50
C ASN A 5 -10.31 -16.13 31.40
N ALA A 6 -10.28 -17.07 32.32
CA ALA A 6 -9.14 -17.32 33.20
C ALA A 6 -7.85 -17.61 32.42
N ALA A 7 -7.94 -18.40 31.35
CA ALA A 7 -6.80 -18.66 30.49
C ALA A 7 -6.32 -17.38 29.78
N GLN A 8 -7.24 -16.57 29.23
CA GLN A 8 -6.91 -15.33 28.57
C GLN A 8 -6.28 -14.30 29.53
N GLU A 9 -6.79 -14.19 30.75
CA GLU A 9 -6.22 -13.32 31.78
C GLU A 9 -4.81 -13.76 32.20
N ALA A 10 -4.60 -15.07 32.42
CA ALA A 10 -3.29 -15.60 32.76
C ALA A 10 -2.25 -15.36 31.67
N ILE A 11 -2.64 -15.48 30.41
CA ILE A 11 -1.78 -15.18 29.25
C ILE A 11 -1.46 -13.68 29.16
N ASN A 12 -2.45 -12.81 29.36
CA ASN A 12 -2.25 -11.38 29.34
C ASN A 12 -1.38 -10.86 30.51
N ALA A 13 -1.33 -11.61 31.60
CA ALA A 13 -0.51 -11.29 32.78
C ALA A 13 0.94 -11.79 32.67
N LEU A 14 1.35 -12.40 31.56
CA LEU A 14 2.73 -12.80 31.36
C LEU A 14 3.65 -11.57 31.30
N PRO A 15 4.72 -11.54 32.09
CA PRO A 15 5.70 -10.47 32.08
C PRO A 15 6.62 -10.57 30.86
N GLU A 16 7.53 -9.60 30.69
CA GLU A 16 8.60 -9.69 29.71
C GLU A 16 9.53 -10.88 30.01
N PRO A 17 10.10 -11.54 28.97
CA PRO A 17 10.95 -12.74 29.12
C PRO A 17 12.18 -12.56 30.00
N SER A 18 12.66 -11.32 30.19
CA SER A 18 13.79 -10.97 31.05
C SER A 18 13.49 -10.99 32.53
N VAL A 19 12.23 -11.07 32.93
CA VAL A 19 11.82 -11.08 34.34
C VAL A 19 12.09 -12.45 34.96
N ALA A 20 12.67 -12.46 36.17
CA ALA A 20 13.17 -13.67 36.83
C ALA A 20 12.12 -14.78 37.04
N ASP A 21 10.85 -14.41 37.23
CA ASP A 21 9.74 -15.34 37.45
C ASP A 21 8.98 -15.69 36.13
N TYR A 22 9.46 -15.26 34.98
CA TYR A 22 8.81 -15.47 33.69
C TYR A 22 8.44 -16.93 33.44
N LYS A 23 9.41 -17.86 33.60
CA LYS A 23 9.16 -19.29 33.37
C LYS A 23 8.13 -19.87 34.33
N ALA A 24 8.11 -19.42 35.59
CA ALA A 24 7.13 -19.86 36.57
C ALA A 24 5.71 -19.40 36.19
N ARG A 25 5.56 -18.13 35.80
CA ARG A 25 4.28 -17.60 35.33
C ARG A 25 3.81 -18.23 34.03
N LEU A 26 4.72 -18.47 33.11
CA LEU A 26 4.42 -19.19 31.87
C LEU A 26 3.89 -20.62 32.17
N LYS A 27 4.55 -21.34 33.08
CA LYS A 27 4.09 -22.67 33.53
C LYS A 27 2.67 -22.62 34.13
N SER A 28 2.38 -21.60 34.92
CA SER A 28 1.03 -21.40 35.48
C SER A 28 0.00 -21.07 34.41
N ALA A 29 0.31 -20.18 33.46
CA ALA A 29 -0.57 -19.85 32.34
C ALA A 29 -0.85 -21.06 31.44
N LEU A 30 0.16 -21.89 31.19
CA LEU A 30 0.00 -23.16 30.46
C LEU A 30 -0.92 -24.13 31.18
N ALA A 31 -0.78 -24.28 32.51
CA ALA A 31 -1.65 -25.14 33.30
C ALA A 31 -3.12 -24.68 33.23
N ILE A 32 -3.37 -23.36 33.35
CA ILE A 32 -4.71 -22.80 33.24
C ILE A 32 -5.27 -23.00 31.81
N TYR A 33 -4.48 -22.76 30.77
CA TYR A 33 -4.87 -23.03 29.39
C TYR A 33 -5.21 -24.51 29.15
N ARG A 34 -4.40 -25.44 29.69
CA ARG A 34 -4.60 -26.89 29.56
C ARG A 34 -5.83 -27.39 30.32
N ALA A 35 -6.27 -26.66 31.35
CA ALA A 35 -7.52 -26.95 32.05
C ALA A 35 -8.77 -26.59 31.26
N VAL A 36 -8.65 -25.75 30.20
CA VAL A 36 -9.75 -25.47 29.27
C VAL A 36 -10.03 -26.74 28.46
N ASP A 37 -11.33 -27.11 28.34
CA ASP A 37 -11.75 -28.23 27.49
C ASP A 37 -11.16 -28.09 26.07
N LEU A 38 -10.66 -29.21 25.55
CA LEU A 38 -9.96 -29.23 24.26
C LEU A 38 -10.79 -28.64 23.12
N ALA A 39 -12.11 -28.87 23.13
CA ALA A 39 -13.03 -28.32 22.12
C ALA A 39 -13.25 -26.82 22.29
N GLU A 40 -13.04 -26.28 23.49
CA GLU A 40 -13.23 -24.88 23.81
C GLU A 40 -11.94 -24.03 23.69
N ARG A 41 -10.76 -24.67 23.67
CA ARG A 41 -9.46 -23.96 23.56
C ARG A 41 -9.38 -23.04 22.35
N ARG A 42 -10.10 -23.35 21.26
CA ARG A 42 -10.24 -22.50 20.07
C ARG A 42 -10.77 -21.09 20.36
N TYR A 43 -11.45 -20.90 21.49
CA TYR A 43 -12.00 -19.61 21.90
C TYR A 43 -11.04 -18.78 22.78
N VAL A 44 -9.88 -19.31 23.13
CA VAL A 44 -8.81 -18.56 23.81
C VAL A 44 -8.10 -17.69 22.77
N LYS A 45 -8.54 -16.44 22.65
CA LYS A 45 -8.16 -15.52 21.56
C LYS A 45 -6.67 -15.13 21.54
N ASN A 46 -6.02 -15.13 22.71
CA ASN A 46 -4.62 -14.76 22.87
C ASN A 46 -3.66 -15.97 22.90
N TYR A 47 -4.11 -17.13 22.40
CA TYR A 47 -3.29 -18.34 22.33
C TYR A 47 -1.95 -18.14 21.60
N ALA A 48 -1.91 -17.30 20.55
CA ALA A 48 -0.67 -16.99 19.83
C ALA A 48 0.39 -16.34 20.76
N THR A 49 -0.04 -15.53 21.72
CA THR A 49 0.84 -14.94 22.73
C THR A 49 1.42 -16.01 23.65
N LEU A 50 0.60 -16.97 24.10
CA LEU A 50 1.06 -18.09 24.89
C LEU A 50 2.07 -18.95 24.14
N ALA A 51 1.79 -19.29 22.89
CA ALA A 51 2.65 -20.08 22.03
C ALA A 51 4.04 -19.45 21.86
N GLN A 52 4.06 -18.12 21.64
CA GLN A 52 5.32 -17.38 21.55
C GLN A 52 6.06 -17.32 22.89
N ALA A 53 5.35 -17.12 23.97
CA ALA A 53 5.96 -17.10 25.30
C ALA A 53 6.71 -18.42 25.56
N VAL A 54 6.17 -19.54 25.11
CA VAL A 54 6.82 -20.84 25.18
C VAL A 54 8.11 -20.91 24.35
N VAL A 55 8.07 -20.42 23.11
CA VAL A 55 9.25 -20.35 22.24
C VAL A 55 10.36 -19.50 22.87
N LEU A 56 10.01 -18.34 23.41
CA LEU A 56 10.96 -17.44 24.10
C LEU A 56 11.55 -18.05 25.38
N ALA A 57 10.81 -18.97 26.04
CA ALA A 57 11.30 -19.67 27.22
C ALA A 57 12.28 -20.81 26.92
N GLY A 58 12.56 -21.12 25.65
CA GLY A 58 13.45 -22.20 25.23
C GLY A 58 12.74 -23.40 24.60
N GLY A 59 11.44 -23.24 24.25
CA GLY A 59 10.71 -24.04 23.26
C GLY A 59 10.13 -25.35 23.73
N GLU A 60 10.60 -26.42 23.18
CA GLU A 60 9.84 -27.68 22.99
C GLU A 60 9.48 -28.46 24.25
N GLU A 61 10.20 -28.31 25.35
CA GLU A 61 9.95 -29.06 26.59
C GLU A 61 8.71 -28.61 27.39
N ALA A 62 8.16 -27.44 27.08
CA ALA A 62 7.06 -26.84 27.84
C ALA A 62 5.67 -27.13 27.27
N LEU A 63 5.58 -27.59 26.00
CA LEU A 63 4.31 -27.95 25.36
C LEU A 63 4.26 -29.45 25.10
N ASP A 64 3.15 -30.08 25.50
CA ASP A 64 2.82 -31.43 25.10
C ASP A 64 2.56 -31.44 23.57
N SER A 65 2.92 -32.53 22.90
CA SER A 65 2.65 -32.76 21.47
C SER A 65 1.17 -32.68 21.10
N ASN A 66 0.29 -32.74 22.09
CA ASN A 66 -1.17 -32.57 21.94
C ASN A 66 -1.65 -31.12 22.04
N ASP A 67 -0.77 -30.15 22.32
CA ASP A 67 -1.10 -28.73 22.37
C ASP A 67 -0.66 -28.04 21.06
N PRO A 68 -1.47 -28.06 19.99
CA PRO A 68 -1.07 -27.44 18.74
C PRO A 68 -0.98 -25.92 18.92
N TYR A 69 0.16 -25.36 18.55
CA TYR A 69 0.39 -23.91 18.53
C TYR A 69 0.79 -23.44 17.14
N ILE A 70 0.57 -22.14 16.89
CA ILE A 70 0.91 -21.54 15.61
C ILE A 70 2.39 -21.17 15.60
N THR A 71 3.12 -21.64 14.60
CA THR A 71 4.55 -21.38 14.41
C THR A 71 4.82 -20.24 13.46
N SER A 72 3.94 -20.00 12.48
CA SER A 72 4.05 -18.91 11.52
C SER A 72 2.71 -18.57 10.89
N ILE A 73 2.62 -17.37 10.34
CA ILE A 73 1.53 -16.93 9.47
C ILE A 73 2.06 -16.54 8.10
N SER A 74 1.24 -16.69 7.08
CA SER A 74 1.59 -16.35 5.69
C SER A 74 0.39 -15.85 4.93
N VAL A 75 0.60 -14.91 4.01
CA VAL A 75 -0.38 -14.58 2.98
C VAL A 75 -0.28 -15.64 1.91
N THR A 76 -1.30 -16.49 1.78
CA THR A 76 -1.33 -17.60 0.82
C THR A 76 -2.12 -17.26 -0.44
N GLN A 77 -2.96 -16.24 -0.37
CA GLN A 77 -3.58 -15.62 -1.53
C GLN A 77 -3.48 -14.11 -1.42
N MET A 78 -2.98 -13.48 -2.48
CA MET A 78 -2.84 -12.03 -2.55
C MET A 78 -4.23 -11.36 -2.64
N PRO A 79 -4.40 -10.13 -2.13
CA PRO A 79 -5.61 -9.36 -2.37
C PRO A 79 -5.77 -9.08 -3.88
N GLN A 80 -7.00 -8.81 -4.30
CA GLN A 80 -7.31 -8.47 -5.69
C GLN A 80 -6.60 -7.19 -6.15
N LYS A 81 -6.36 -6.26 -5.21
CA LYS A 81 -5.68 -4.99 -5.46
C LYS A 81 -4.36 -4.93 -4.67
N THR A 82 -3.26 -4.71 -5.38
CA THR A 82 -1.91 -4.51 -4.82
C THR A 82 -1.27 -3.21 -5.26
N ARG A 83 -1.91 -2.47 -6.17
CA ARG A 83 -1.50 -1.17 -6.69
C ARG A 83 -2.52 -0.12 -6.30
N TYR A 84 -2.07 0.95 -5.69
CA TYR A 84 -2.89 2.01 -5.10
C TYR A 84 -2.40 3.38 -5.54
N TYR A 85 -3.28 4.37 -5.43
CA TYR A 85 -2.88 5.77 -5.44
C TYR A 85 -2.79 6.32 -4.03
N SER A 86 -1.89 7.29 -3.82
CA SER A 86 -1.76 8.00 -2.55
C SER A 86 -3.10 8.57 -2.11
N GLY A 87 -3.46 8.33 -0.85
CA GLY A 87 -4.74 8.71 -0.28
C GLY A 87 -5.83 7.63 -0.32
N GLU A 88 -5.63 6.53 -1.06
CA GLU A 88 -6.52 5.38 -0.99
C GLU A 88 -6.31 4.58 0.30
N GLN A 89 -7.24 3.70 0.61
CA GLN A 89 -7.13 2.75 1.72
C GLN A 89 -6.76 1.37 1.20
N PHE A 90 -6.02 0.62 2.01
CA PHE A 90 -5.71 -0.77 1.69
C PHE A 90 -7.00 -1.61 1.67
N ASP A 91 -7.18 -2.36 0.59
CA ASP A 91 -8.30 -3.29 0.42
C ASP A 91 -7.78 -4.73 0.50
N LYS A 92 -8.28 -5.46 1.50
CA LYS A 92 -7.93 -6.87 1.73
C LYS A 92 -8.82 -7.87 0.98
N THR A 93 -9.73 -7.39 0.13
CA THR A 93 -10.67 -8.26 -0.61
C THR A 93 -9.91 -9.33 -1.40
N GLY A 94 -10.29 -10.59 -1.18
CA GLY A 94 -9.65 -11.75 -1.81
C GLY A 94 -8.35 -12.22 -1.15
N MET A 95 -7.84 -11.51 -0.12
CA MET A 95 -6.64 -11.93 0.60
C MET A 95 -6.95 -13.09 1.54
N VAL A 96 -6.11 -14.13 1.48
CA VAL A 96 -6.17 -15.26 2.42
C VAL A 96 -4.89 -15.30 3.23
N VAL A 97 -5.06 -15.35 4.55
CA VAL A 97 -3.96 -15.50 5.50
C VAL A 97 -4.10 -16.86 6.18
N THR A 98 -3.03 -17.63 6.20
CA THR A 98 -3.01 -18.95 6.84
C THR A 98 -2.00 -18.99 7.99
N ALA A 99 -2.33 -19.79 8.98
CA ALA A 99 -1.45 -20.12 10.09
C ALA A 99 -0.93 -21.56 9.92
N ARG A 100 0.37 -21.74 10.10
CA ARG A 100 1.01 -23.06 10.19
C ARG A 100 1.15 -23.42 11.66
N TYR A 101 0.74 -24.62 12.01
CA TYR A 101 0.86 -25.19 13.35
C TYR A 101 2.11 -26.06 13.49
N ASN A 102 2.56 -26.29 14.75
CA ASN A 102 3.71 -27.16 15.07
C ASN A 102 3.52 -28.59 14.60
N ASN A 103 2.29 -29.10 14.52
CA ASN A 103 1.94 -30.42 14.01
C ASN A 103 1.84 -30.50 12.48
N GLY A 104 2.25 -29.44 11.76
CA GLY A 104 2.22 -29.35 10.30
C GLY A 104 0.88 -28.95 9.70
N ALA A 105 -0.19 -28.83 10.49
CA ALA A 105 -1.48 -28.37 10.00
C ALA A 105 -1.39 -26.91 9.51
N ILE A 106 -2.15 -26.60 8.46
CA ILE A 106 -2.31 -25.23 7.94
C ILE A 106 -3.80 -24.90 7.98
N LYS A 107 -4.14 -23.77 8.56
CA LYS A 107 -5.53 -23.29 8.65
C LYS A 107 -5.62 -21.82 8.31
N GLU A 108 -6.69 -21.42 7.65
CA GLU A 108 -7.02 -20.02 7.42
C GLU A 108 -7.33 -19.33 8.74
N ILE A 109 -6.90 -18.07 8.86
CA ILE A 109 -7.19 -17.19 9.99
C ILE A 109 -7.85 -15.90 9.47
N THR A 110 -8.83 -15.39 10.21
CA THR A 110 -9.64 -14.22 9.81
C THR A 110 -9.54 -13.04 10.76
N ASP A 111 -9.15 -13.27 12.03
CA ASP A 111 -9.07 -12.27 13.09
C ASP A 111 -7.69 -11.64 13.26
N TYR A 112 -6.97 -11.46 12.16
CA TYR A 112 -5.67 -10.78 12.13
C TYR A 112 -5.79 -9.25 12.06
N LYS A 113 -4.76 -8.56 12.47
CA LYS A 113 -4.62 -7.10 12.37
C LYS A 113 -3.74 -6.74 11.17
N ILE A 114 -4.01 -5.57 10.58
CA ILE A 114 -3.25 -4.99 9.46
C ILE A 114 -2.60 -3.70 9.94
N SER A 115 -1.35 -3.43 9.52
CA SER A 115 -0.63 -2.19 9.87
C SER A 115 -1.30 -0.95 9.31
N GLU A 116 -1.79 -1.05 8.06
CA GLU A 116 -2.32 0.08 7.30
C GLU A 116 -3.85 0.16 7.44
N THR A 117 -4.31 0.92 8.39
CA THR A 117 -5.75 1.17 8.64
C THR A 117 -6.21 2.54 8.14
N GLY A 118 -5.29 3.38 7.68
CA GLY A 118 -5.54 4.73 7.19
C GLY A 118 -5.30 4.88 5.69
N LYS A 119 -5.12 6.13 5.27
CA LYS A 119 -4.78 6.47 3.88
C LYS A 119 -3.33 6.13 3.59
N LEU A 120 -3.12 5.37 2.52
CA LEU A 120 -1.80 4.98 2.03
C LEU A 120 -1.01 6.21 1.56
N GLN A 121 0.28 6.22 1.84
CA GLN A 121 1.22 7.28 1.46
C GLN A 121 2.16 6.78 0.37
N LEU A 122 2.77 7.67 -0.39
CA LEU A 122 3.76 7.32 -1.42
C LEU A 122 4.94 6.51 -0.88
N THR A 123 5.22 6.62 0.41
CA THR A 123 6.27 5.87 1.10
C THR A 123 5.84 4.48 1.54
N THR A 124 4.54 4.16 1.46
CA THR A 124 3.99 2.87 1.87
C THR A 124 4.25 1.85 0.75
N ASN A 125 5.13 0.92 0.98
CA ASN A 125 5.46 -0.14 0.01
C ASN A 125 5.18 -1.55 0.55
N THR A 126 4.73 -1.65 1.81
CA THR A 126 4.56 -2.92 2.49
C THR A 126 3.42 -2.79 3.49
N VAL A 127 2.52 -3.76 3.47
CA VAL A 127 1.49 -3.94 4.49
C VAL A 127 1.91 -5.10 5.37
N TYR A 128 1.85 -4.90 6.68
CA TYR A 128 2.14 -5.94 7.66
C TYR A 128 0.85 -6.53 8.21
N ILE A 129 0.83 -7.82 8.37
CA ILE A 129 -0.25 -8.60 8.95
C ILE A 129 0.25 -9.19 10.27
N TYR A 130 -0.54 -9.02 11.34
CA TYR A 130 -0.21 -9.47 12.69
C TYR A 130 -1.28 -10.42 13.21
N TYR A 131 -0.84 -11.52 13.79
CA TYR A 131 -1.69 -12.43 14.55
C TYR A 131 -1.00 -12.72 15.90
N GLY A 132 -1.52 -12.09 16.95
CA GLY A 132 -0.77 -12.00 18.19
C GLY A 132 0.55 -11.25 17.95
N ILE A 133 1.66 -11.92 18.25
CA ILE A 133 3.00 -11.37 17.98
C ILE A 133 3.60 -11.87 16.66
N LEU A 134 2.95 -12.84 16.01
CA LEU A 134 3.38 -13.32 14.69
C LEU A 134 3.11 -12.26 13.64
N LYS A 135 4.04 -12.14 12.71
CA LYS A 135 4.04 -11.11 11.68
C LYS A 135 4.37 -11.72 10.32
N THR A 136 3.65 -11.30 9.30
CA THR A 136 4.02 -11.49 7.89
C THR A 136 3.88 -10.18 7.14
N SER A 137 4.33 -10.12 5.91
CA SER A 137 4.30 -8.92 5.09
C SER A 137 3.77 -9.18 3.69
N LEU A 138 3.18 -8.14 3.12
CA LEU A 138 2.64 -8.11 1.78
C LEU A 138 3.19 -6.86 1.08
N PRO A 139 3.91 -6.98 -0.05
CA PRO A 139 4.33 -5.83 -0.83
C PRO A 139 3.14 -5.21 -1.57
N ILE A 140 3.11 -3.89 -1.61
CA ILE A 140 2.16 -3.09 -2.39
C ILE A 140 2.91 -1.99 -3.12
N GLU A 141 2.29 -1.44 -4.17
CA GLU A 141 2.77 -0.25 -4.86
C GLU A 141 1.80 0.91 -4.62
N VAL A 142 2.33 2.05 -4.17
CA VAL A 142 1.54 3.28 -4.01
C VAL A 142 2.10 4.35 -4.92
N LEU A 143 1.29 4.80 -5.86
CA LEU A 143 1.63 5.79 -6.87
C LEU A 143 1.08 7.18 -6.51
N GLU A 144 1.69 8.22 -7.05
CA GLU A 144 1.11 9.55 -7.00
C GLU A 144 -0.19 9.56 -7.84
N LYS A 145 -1.28 10.06 -7.26
CA LYS A 145 -2.50 10.27 -8.01
C LYS A 145 -2.32 11.53 -8.88
N MET A 146 -2.34 11.34 -10.19
CA MET A 146 -2.31 12.46 -11.12
C MET A 146 -3.65 13.22 -11.09
N PRO A 147 -3.66 14.55 -11.39
CA PRO A 147 -4.87 15.36 -11.34
C PRO A 147 -5.86 15.07 -12.47
N TRP A 148 -5.41 14.36 -13.51
CA TRP A 148 -6.19 14.05 -14.70
C TRP A 148 -6.86 12.68 -14.63
N ASP A 149 -7.94 12.50 -15.38
CA ASP A 149 -8.50 11.18 -15.65
C ASP A 149 -7.55 10.39 -16.57
N GLY A 150 -7.65 9.06 -16.54
CA GLY A 150 -6.77 8.16 -17.28
C GLY A 150 -5.61 7.64 -16.44
N GLU A 151 -4.76 6.84 -17.07
CA GLU A 151 -3.61 6.19 -16.45
C GLU A 151 -2.27 6.59 -17.10
N GLY A 152 -2.32 7.42 -18.16
CA GLY A 152 -1.16 7.85 -18.93
C GLY A 152 -0.57 6.76 -19.80
N THR A 153 -1.33 5.70 -20.09
CA THR A 153 -0.97 4.63 -21.03
C THR A 153 -1.54 4.91 -22.42
N ALA A 154 -1.16 4.15 -23.42
CA ALA A 154 -1.72 4.28 -24.78
C ALA A 154 -3.21 3.97 -24.83
N GLU A 155 -3.67 3.02 -24.00
CA GLU A 155 -5.06 2.58 -23.91
C GLU A 155 -5.93 3.49 -23.02
N ALA A 156 -5.31 4.21 -22.10
CA ALA A 156 -5.96 5.12 -21.14
C ALA A 156 -5.09 6.38 -20.93
N PRO A 157 -4.98 7.28 -21.93
CA PRO A 157 -4.20 8.50 -21.83
C PRO A 157 -4.68 9.41 -20.68
N TYR A 158 -3.81 10.27 -20.17
CA TYR A 158 -4.24 11.37 -19.31
C TYR A 158 -5.05 12.39 -20.10
N VAL A 159 -6.26 12.69 -19.63
CA VAL A 159 -7.24 13.50 -20.35
C VAL A 159 -7.20 14.95 -19.86
N ILE A 160 -6.84 15.85 -20.75
CA ILE A 160 -6.77 17.30 -20.53
C ILE A 160 -8.07 17.93 -21.04
N LYS A 161 -8.90 18.47 -20.13
CA LYS A 161 -10.25 18.97 -20.42
C LYS A 161 -10.38 20.48 -20.27
N THR A 162 -9.54 21.08 -19.44
CA THR A 162 -9.66 22.46 -19.02
C THR A 162 -8.33 23.21 -19.14
N PRO A 163 -8.35 24.56 -19.20
CA PRO A 163 -7.13 25.36 -19.08
C PRO A 163 -6.33 25.05 -17.81
N ASP A 164 -7.01 24.75 -16.69
CA ASP A 164 -6.34 24.41 -15.43
C ASP A 164 -5.62 23.08 -15.52
N ASP A 165 -6.19 22.07 -16.21
CA ASP A 165 -5.49 20.81 -16.48
C ASP A 165 -4.20 21.03 -17.27
N MET A 166 -4.21 22.00 -18.18
CA MET A 166 -3.02 22.37 -18.96
C MET A 166 -1.96 23.03 -18.09
N VAL A 167 -2.36 23.87 -17.13
CA VAL A 167 -1.46 24.46 -16.13
C VAL A 167 -0.87 23.37 -15.24
N GLU A 168 -1.68 22.39 -14.84
CA GLU A 168 -1.18 21.24 -14.08
C GLU A 168 -0.19 20.41 -14.90
N LEU A 169 -0.42 20.20 -16.20
CA LEU A 169 0.55 19.52 -17.07
C LEU A 169 1.89 20.27 -17.10
N TYR A 170 1.85 21.59 -17.26
CA TYR A 170 3.05 22.42 -17.14
C TYR A 170 3.73 22.23 -15.79
N ASN A 171 2.98 22.29 -14.67
CA ASN A 171 3.50 22.16 -13.32
C ASN A 171 4.16 20.79 -13.09
N TYR A 172 3.51 19.72 -13.50
CA TYR A 172 4.06 18.37 -13.35
C TYR A 172 5.34 18.15 -14.16
N VAL A 173 5.35 18.60 -15.41
CA VAL A 173 6.50 18.41 -16.29
C VAL A 173 7.63 19.39 -15.97
N SER A 174 7.33 20.69 -15.89
CA SER A 174 8.35 21.73 -15.77
C SER A 174 8.85 21.93 -14.34
N ASN A 175 7.93 21.94 -13.35
CA ASN A 175 8.27 22.24 -11.96
C ASN A 175 8.54 20.97 -11.13
N LYS A 176 7.66 19.96 -11.21
CA LYS A 176 7.84 18.69 -10.49
C LYS A 176 8.74 17.71 -11.22
N ARG A 177 9.17 18.01 -12.45
CA ARG A 177 10.07 17.24 -13.29
C ARG A 177 9.58 15.82 -13.56
N MET A 178 8.29 15.66 -13.82
CA MET A 178 7.69 14.39 -14.22
C MET A 178 8.40 13.85 -15.46
N LYS A 179 8.76 12.57 -15.42
CA LYS A 179 9.29 11.86 -16.59
C LYS A 179 8.14 11.51 -17.52
N THR A 180 8.15 12.06 -18.73
CA THR A 180 7.06 11.88 -19.71
C THR A 180 7.32 10.80 -20.75
N LYS A 181 8.49 10.19 -20.78
CA LYS A 181 8.80 9.11 -21.73
C LYS A 181 7.86 7.92 -21.55
N GLY A 182 7.12 7.59 -22.60
CA GLY A 182 6.12 6.52 -22.59
C GLY A 182 4.81 6.90 -21.89
N VAL A 183 4.61 8.19 -21.58
CA VAL A 183 3.36 8.70 -21.02
C VAL A 183 2.54 9.35 -22.13
N TYR A 184 1.24 9.05 -22.13
CA TYR A 184 0.27 9.51 -23.13
C TYR A 184 -0.68 10.53 -22.53
N PHE A 185 -0.92 11.60 -23.30
CA PHE A 185 -1.86 12.69 -22.98
C PHE A 185 -2.76 12.94 -24.18
N GLU A 186 -4.00 13.32 -23.93
CA GLU A 186 -4.94 13.74 -24.97
C GLU A 186 -5.75 14.94 -24.57
N LEU A 187 -6.12 15.78 -25.55
CA LEU A 187 -7.13 16.81 -25.35
C LEU A 187 -8.53 16.20 -25.51
N ALA A 188 -9.44 16.60 -24.65
CA ALA A 188 -10.87 16.25 -24.73
C ALA A 188 -11.76 17.46 -25.03
N ALA A 189 -11.18 18.64 -25.18
CA ALA A 189 -11.89 19.88 -25.51
C ALA A 189 -10.94 20.92 -26.12
N ASP A 190 -11.52 21.88 -26.82
CA ASP A 190 -10.87 23.12 -27.21
C ASP A 190 -10.53 23.97 -25.98
N LEU A 191 -9.30 24.47 -25.88
CA LEU A 191 -8.82 25.17 -24.69
C LEU A 191 -8.45 26.63 -24.97
N ASN A 192 -9.13 27.54 -24.29
CA ASN A 192 -8.85 28.98 -24.32
C ASN A 192 -7.97 29.36 -23.11
N LEU A 193 -6.70 29.66 -23.36
CA LEU A 193 -5.73 30.00 -22.30
C LEU A 193 -5.69 31.51 -21.99
N LYS A 194 -6.70 32.31 -22.38
CA LYS A 194 -6.75 33.76 -22.19
C LYS A 194 -6.44 34.24 -20.77
N ASN A 195 -6.88 33.46 -19.78
CA ASN A 195 -6.69 33.79 -18.36
C ASN A 195 -5.39 33.20 -17.77
N ILE A 196 -4.64 32.44 -18.55
CA ILE A 196 -3.35 31.89 -18.15
C ILE A 196 -2.28 32.89 -18.54
N HIS A 197 -1.83 33.68 -17.57
CA HIS A 197 -0.79 34.66 -17.78
C HIS A 197 0.60 34.01 -17.71
N SER A 198 1.50 34.49 -18.58
CA SER A 198 2.90 34.10 -18.57
C SER A 198 3.15 32.60 -18.90
N TRP A 199 2.50 32.12 -19.95
CA TRP A 199 2.80 30.77 -20.46
C TRP A 199 4.26 30.67 -20.92
N ARG A 200 4.98 29.69 -20.44
CA ARG A 200 6.41 29.47 -20.73
C ARG A 200 6.68 28.29 -21.64
N GLY A 201 5.63 27.53 -21.99
CA GLY A 201 5.76 26.26 -22.69
C GLY A 201 6.04 25.07 -21.78
N ILE A 202 5.35 23.95 -22.04
CA ILE A 202 5.55 22.71 -21.30
C ILE A 202 7.02 22.28 -21.46
N ALA A 203 7.67 21.92 -20.35
CA ALA A 203 9.08 21.51 -20.31
C ALA A 203 10.10 22.61 -20.74
N ASP A 204 9.79 23.89 -20.53
CA ASP A 204 10.68 25.02 -20.90
C ASP A 204 12.06 24.97 -20.24
N ASN A 205 12.12 24.49 -19.00
CA ASN A 205 13.31 24.47 -18.15
C ASN A 205 13.81 23.05 -17.80
N VAL A 206 13.34 22.03 -18.50
CA VAL A 206 13.64 20.63 -18.22
C VAL A 206 14.50 20.00 -19.33
N THR A 207 15.51 19.25 -18.92
CA THR A 207 16.29 18.40 -19.83
C THR A 207 16.02 16.95 -19.47
N PRO A 208 15.66 16.11 -20.45
CA PRO A 208 15.73 16.29 -21.92
C PRO A 208 14.54 17.00 -22.57
N GLY A 209 13.56 17.51 -21.82
CA GLY A 209 12.33 18.07 -22.36
C GLY A 209 11.15 17.12 -22.23
N PHE A 210 10.03 17.48 -22.89
CA PHE A 210 8.88 16.57 -22.99
C PHE A 210 9.21 15.42 -23.95
N GLN A 211 9.00 14.17 -23.52
CA GLN A 211 9.30 12.95 -24.26
C GLN A 211 8.06 12.04 -24.40
N GLY A 212 6.89 12.55 -24.01
CA GLY A 212 5.63 11.82 -24.07
C GLY A 212 4.96 11.86 -25.42
N HIS A 213 3.78 11.28 -25.47
CA HIS A 213 2.86 11.38 -26.59
C HIS A 213 1.72 12.32 -26.20
N PHE A 214 1.52 13.38 -26.98
CA PHE A 214 0.44 14.34 -26.78
C PHE A 214 -0.43 14.38 -28.04
N ASN A 215 -1.67 13.90 -27.91
CA ASN A 215 -2.65 13.89 -29.00
C ASN A 215 -3.66 15.02 -28.79
N GLY A 216 -3.70 15.97 -29.68
CA GLY A 216 -4.67 17.05 -29.67
C GLY A 216 -6.11 16.60 -30.03
N ASN A 217 -6.31 15.39 -30.55
CA ASN A 217 -7.61 14.85 -30.98
C ASN A 217 -8.39 15.80 -31.92
N GLY A 218 -7.72 16.67 -32.67
CA GLY A 218 -8.33 17.69 -33.51
C GLY A 218 -8.86 18.91 -32.74
N HIS A 219 -8.60 19.01 -31.46
CA HIS A 219 -8.92 20.18 -30.64
C HIS A 219 -7.85 21.26 -30.80
N SER A 220 -8.25 22.51 -30.53
CA SER A 220 -7.39 23.69 -30.63
C SER A 220 -7.06 24.25 -29.26
N VAL A 221 -5.85 24.80 -29.12
CA VAL A 221 -5.42 25.59 -27.96
C VAL A 221 -5.04 26.97 -28.44
N TRP A 222 -5.69 27.99 -27.90
CA TRP A 222 -5.47 29.38 -28.35
C TRP A 222 -5.38 30.40 -27.21
N ASN A 223 -5.10 31.66 -27.56
CA ASN A 223 -4.83 32.72 -26.60
C ASN A 223 -3.67 32.43 -25.67
N ILE A 224 -2.65 31.80 -26.21
CA ILE A 224 -1.39 31.57 -25.50
C ILE A 224 -0.70 32.93 -25.41
N THR A 225 -0.70 33.51 -24.20
CA THR A 225 -0.03 34.80 -23.95
C THR A 225 1.37 34.58 -23.45
N ASP A 226 2.33 35.03 -24.22
CA ASP A 226 3.76 34.94 -23.88
C ASP A 226 4.11 35.86 -22.70
N SER A 227 4.98 35.39 -21.86
CA SER A 227 5.77 36.21 -20.96
C SER A 227 7.16 36.36 -21.54
N THR A 228 7.71 37.52 -21.41
CA THR A 228 9.02 38.08 -21.73
C THR A 228 10.26 37.19 -21.86
N TYR A 229 10.14 35.89 -22.02
CA TYR A 229 11.24 34.90 -22.14
C TYR A 229 11.23 34.21 -23.51
N ASN A 230 12.38 33.94 -24.06
CA ASN A 230 12.69 33.49 -25.40
C ASN A 230 12.19 32.12 -25.88
N ALA A 231 11.27 31.48 -25.19
CA ALA A 231 10.70 30.17 -25.56
C ALA A 231 9.19 30.33 -25.80
N ASN A 232 8.81 30.67 -27.02
CA ASN A 232 7.45 31.08 -27.40
C ASN A 232 6.69 29.93 -28.07
N GLY A 233 6.48 28.85 -27.38
CA GLY A 233 5.74 27.72 -27.90
C GLY A 233 4.79 27.12 -26.91
N PHE A 234 3.87 26.30 -27.41
CA PHE A 234 3.00 25.49 -26.58
C PHE A 234 3.85 24.50 -25.75
N PHE A 235 4.84 23.87 -26.36
CA PHE A 235 5.95 23.18 -25.71
C PHE A 235 7.20 24.07 -25.74
N GLY A 236 7.87 24.21 -24.62
CA GLY A 236 9.14 24.94 -24.53
C GLY A 236 10.32 24.12 -25.01
N ARG A 237 10.30 22.81 -24.75
CA ARG A 237 11.33 21.88 -25.23
C ARG A 237 10.74 20.49 -25.47
N LEU A 238 11.05 19.89 -26.61
CA LEU A 238 10.79 18.50 -26.92
C LEU A 238 12.09 17.70 -26.79
N GLY A 239 11.99 16.54 -26.16
CA GLY A 239 13.08 15.57 -26.04
C GLY A 239 12.93 14.45 -27.04
N ASP A 240 13.93 13.57 -27.06
CA ASP A 240 13.95 12.43 -27.97
C ASP A 240 12.77 11.47 -27.72
N GLY A 241 12.07 11.12 -28.80
CA GLY A 241 10.87 10.27 -28.75
C GLY A 241 9.56 10.99 -28.42
N ALA A 242 9.55 12.34 -28.33
CA ALA A 242 8.32 13.10 -28.20
C ALA A 242 7.46 12.96 -29.46
N VAL A 243 6.16 12.75 -29.28
CA VAL A 243 5.16 12.72 -30.34
C VAL A 243 4.09 13.76 -30.02
N ILE A 244 3.87 14.71 -30.94
CA ILE A 244 2.81 15.70 -30.86
C ILE A 244 2.00 15.58 -32.14
N GLU A 245 0.72 15.29 -32.02
CA GLU A 245 -0.12 15.06 -33.19
C GLU A 245 -1.53 15.62 -33.01
N ASN A 246 -2.21 15.87 -34.14
CA ASN A 246 -3.63 16.28 -34.19
C ASN A 246 -3.95 17.53 -33.35
N LEU A 247 -3.02 18.48 -33.24
CA LEU A 247 -3.16 19.73 -32.48
C LEU A 247 -3.33 20.91 -33.44
#